data_1e382ebc88210c659ac490f9cd438b78
#
_entry.id   1e382ebc88210c659ac490f9cd438b78
#
_cell.length_a   1.000
_cell.length_b   1.000
_cell.length_c   1.000
_cell.angle_alpha   90.00
_cell.angle_beta   90.00
_cell.angle_gamma   90.00
#
_symmetry.space_group_name_H-M   'P 1'
#
loop_
_entity.id
_entity.type
_entity.pdbx_description
1 polymer ?
#
loop_
_entity_poly.entity_id
_entity_poly.type
_entity_poly.pdbx_seq_one_letter_code
_entity_poly.pdbx_strand_id
1 'polypeptide(L)'
;MRVTIVHNRTKQEVKDAVARSIEEVFTGLNVGPIVFTGRRKQWSGDVMTFSLSATMGFLKMPIQGTATVTDRDVTLEVDTGLLGKLIPEEKAKSLIEGSMKRLLT
;
A
#
# COMPACT_ATOMS: atom_id res chain seq x y z
N MET A 1 -4.59 4.75 -8.24
CA MET A 1 -3.65 5.58 -7.46
C MET A 1 -2.22 5.10 -7.70
N ARG A 2 -1.32 6.03 -7.92
CA ARG A 2 0.08 5.73 -8.17
C ARG A 2 0.98 6.62 -7.32
N VAL A 3 1.94 6.03 -6.63
CA VAL A 3 2.89 6.75 -5.77
C VAL A 3 4.30 6.30 -6.13
N THR A 4 5.18 7.25 -6.43
CA THR A 4 6.59 6.96 -6.70
C THR A 4 7.45 7.71 -5.70
N ILE A 5 8.36 6.98 -5.06
CA ILE A 5 9.28 7.54 -4.06
C ILE A 5 10.72 7.18 -4.44
N VAL A 6 11.56 8.19 -4.54
CA VAL A 6 12.99 8.03 -4.81
C VAL A 6 13.69 7.65 -3.51
N HIS A 7 14.63 6.72 -3.59
CA HIS A 7 15.41 6.28 -2.45
C HIS A 7 16.89 6.15 -2.81
N ASN A 8 17.72 6.01 -1.80
CA ASN A 8 19.15 5.76 -1.93
C ASN A 8 19.59 4.53 -1.13
N ARG A 9 18.68 3.57 -0.95
CA ARG A 9 18.89 2.34 -0.20
C ARG A 9 19.10 1.15 -1.15
N THR A 10 19.45 0.00 -0.59
CA THR A 10 19.49 -1.23 -1.37
C THR A 10 18.08 -1.69 -1.69
N LYS A 11 17.94 -2.48 -2.76
CA LYS A 11 16.63 -3.05 -3.11
C LYS A 11 16.05 -3.84 -1.95
N GLN A 12 16.86 -4.62 -1.24
CA GLN A 12 16.36 -5.44 -0.13
C GLN A 12 15.82 -4.58 1.01
N GLU A 13 16.51 -3.50 1.36
CA GLU A 13 16.02 -2.57 2.37
C GLU A 13 14.68 -1.95 1.97
N VAL A 14 14.56 -1.58 0.69
CA VAL A 14 13.32 -1.00 0.16
C VAL A 14 12.20 -2.03 0.14
N LYS A 15 12.49 -3.26 -0.25
CA LYS A 15 11.48 -4.33 -0.23
C LYS A 15 10.93 -4.55 1.17
N ASP A 16 11.80 -4.58 2.18
CA ASP A 16 11.38 -4.73 3.58
C ASP A 16 10.54 -3.54 4.03
N ALA A 17 10.94 -2.33 3.66
CA ALA A 17 10.20 -1.12 3.99
C ALA A 17 8.82 -1.09 3.34
N VAL A 18 8.72 -1.49 2.08
CA VAL A 18 7.45 -1.55 1.35
C VAL A 18 6.49 -2.54 2.02
N ALA A 19 6.98 -3.73 2.37
CA ALA A 19 6.15 -4.74 3.02
C ALA A 19 5.58 -4.23 4.34
N ARG A 20 6.42 -3.56 5.15
CA ARG A 20 5.98 -2.96 6.40
C ARG A 20 5.02 -1.80 6.20
N SER A 21 5.30 -0.95 5.21
CA SER A 21 4.48 0.23 4.93
C SER A 21 3.05 -0.16 4.57
N ILE A 22 2.87 -1.17 3.75
CA ILE A 22 1.54 -1.62 3.36
C ILE A 22 0.76 -2.10 4.59
N GLU A 23 1.40 -2.88 5.46
CA GLU A 23 0.74 -3.34 6.67
C GLU A 23 0.42 -2.19 7.62
N GLU A 24 1.36 -1.26 7.83
CA GLU A 24 1.15 -0.12 8.72
C GLU A 24 0.01 0.79 8.24
N VAL A 25 -0.03 1.09 6.94
CA VAL A 25 -1.05 1.98 6.40
C VAL A 25 -2.44 1.38 6.59
N PHE A 26 -2.62 0.12 6.23
CA PHE A 26 -3.94 -0.50 6.34
C PHE A 26 -4.32 -0.88 7.77
N THR A 27 -3.35 -1.10 8.66
CA THR A 27 -3.62 -1.30 10.08
C THR A 27 -4.00 0.02 10.76
N GLY A 28 -3.33 1.10 10.38
CA GLY A 28 -3.55 2.42 10.98
C GLY A 28 -4.72 3.20 10.39
N LEU A 29 -5.26 2.76 9.25
CA LEU A 29 -6.38 3.42 8.62
C LEU A 29 -7.65 3.15 9.42
N ASN A 30 -8.12 4.17 10.12
CA ASN A 30 -9.39 4.11 10.84
C ASN A 30 -10.41 4.91 10.04
N VAL A 31 -11.26 4.22 9.28
CA VAL A 31 -12.24 4.85 8.40
C VAL A 31 -13.64 4.38 8.81
N GLY A 32 -14.05 4.78 10.02
CA GLY A 32 -15.35 4.42 10.56
C GLY A 32 -15.53 2.90 10.68
N PRO A 33 -16.63 2.33 10.16
CA PRO A 33 -16.93 0.90 10.31
C PRO A 33 -16.18 -0.03 9.38
N ILE A 34 -15.21 0.48 8.60
CA ILE A 34 -14.48 -0.34 7.64
C ILE A 34 -13.38 -1.15 8.32
N VAL A 35 -13.35 -2.46 8.04
CA VAL A 35 -12.33 -3.39 8.54
C VAL A 35 -11.56 -3.95 7.36
N PHE A 36 -10.23 -3.93 7.45
CA PHE A 36 -9.35 -4.47 6.42
C PHE A 36 -8.91 -5.89 6.78
N THR A 37 -9.22 -6.85 5.90
CA THR A 37 -8.98 -8.27 6.13
C THR A 37 -8.39 -8.96 4.90
N GLY A 38 -7.95 -10.20 5.07
CA GLY A 38 -7.52 -11.04 3.96
C GLY A 38 -6.27 -10.56 3.25
N ARG A 39 -5.32 -10.01 3.99
CA ARG A 39 -4.08 -9.46 3.42
C ARG A 39 -3.21 -10.54 2.84
N ARG A 40 -2.81 -10.37 1.59
CA ARG A 40 -1.90 -11.27 0.89
C ARG A 40 -0.82 -10.47 0.18
N LYS A 41 0.41 -10.96 0.24
CA LYS A 41 1.58 -10.37 -0.42
C LYS A 41 2.36 -11.47 -1.10
N GLN A 42 2.81 -11.20 -2.32
CA GLN A 42 3.64 -12.16 -3.06
C GLN A 42 4.69 -11.40 -3.86
N TRP A 43 5.94 -11.78 -3.70
CA TRP A 43 7.04 -11.23 -4.47
C TRP A 43 7.32 -12.05 -5.71
N SER A 44 7.57 -11.38 -6.82
CA SER A 44 8.11 -11.97 -8.04
C SER A 44 9.24 -11.06 -8.51
N GLY A 45 10.48 -11.46 -8.22
CA GLY A 45 11.63 -10.60 -8.43
C GLY A 45 11.53 -9.33 -7.59
N ASP A 46 11.53 -8.18 -8.25
CA ASP A 46 11.46 -6.86 -7.60
C ASP A 46 10.04 -6.27 -7.60
N VAL A 47 9.04 -7.09 -7.89
CA VAL A 47 7.64 -6.66 -7.91
C VAL A 47 6.85 -7.43 -6.86
N MET A 48 6.22 -6.70 -5.96
CA MET A 48 5.29 -7.27 -4.99
C MET A 48 3.87 -7.04 -5.45
N THR A 49 3.08 -8.13 -5.51
CA THR A 49 1.64 -8.04 -5.72
C THR A 49 0.97 -8.23 -4.38
N PHE A 50 0.02 -7.37 -4.05
CA PHE A 50 -0.72 -7.48 -2.80
C PHE A 50 -2.21 -7.33 -3.05
N SER A 51 -2.99 -7.95 -2.16
CA SER A 51 -4.44 -7.85 -2.16
C SER A 51 -4.98 -7.91 -0.75
N LEU A 52 -6.10 -7.26 -0.53
CA LEU A 52 -6.84 -7.31 0.72
C LEU A 52 -8.29 -6.93 0.45
N SER A 53 -9.10 -7.01 1.49
CA SER A 53 -10.51 -6.63 1.41
C SER A 53 -10.84 -5.56 2.44
N ALA A 54 -11.58 -4.55 2.03
CA ALA A 54 -12.21 -3.60 2.94
C ALA A 54 -13.65 -4.05 3.14
N THR A 55 -14.05 -4.32 4.37
CA THR A 55 -15.37 -4.83 4.70
C THR A 55 -16.13 -3.82 5.54
N MET A 56 -17.35 -3.49 5.13
CA MET A 56 -18.25 -2.62 5.85
C MET A 56 -19.61 -3.32 5.94
N GLY A 57 -19.93 -3.87 7.10
CA GLY A 57 -21.12 -4.72 7.27
C GLY A 57 -21.02 -5.95 6.37
N PHE A 58 -22.00 -6.14 5.49
CA PHE A 58 -22.00 -7.23 4.51
C PHE A 58 -21.30 -6.86 3.20
N LEU A 59 -20.93 -5.60 3.02
CA LEU A 59 -20.28 -5.12 1.81
C LEU A 59 -18.78 -5.40 1.87
N LYS A 60 -18.28 -6.13 0.87
CA LYS A 60 -16.86 -6.48 0.76
C LYS A 60 -16.28 -5.85 -0.49
N MET A 61 -15.23 -5.04 -0.32
CA MET A 61 -14.60 -4.29 -1.40
C MET A 61 -13.17 -4.78 -1.58
N PRO A 62 -12.82 -5.38 -2.73
CA PRO A 62 -11.45 -5.83 -2.96
C PRO A 62 -10.53 -4.65 -3.25
N ILE A 63 -9.30 -4.76 -2.75
CA ILE A 63 -8.22 -3.82 -3.02
C ILE A 63 -7.05 -4.62 -3.55
N GLN A 64 -6.47 -4.16 -4.65
CA GLN A 64 -5.31 -4.81 -5.26
C GLN A 64 -4.27 -3.78 -5.61
N GLY A 65 -3.01 -4.21 -5.62
CA GLY A 65 -1.95 -3.33 -6.02
C GLY A 65 -0.64 -4.03 -6.25
N THR A 66 0.31 -3.26 -6.75
CA THR A 66 1.68 -3.70 -6.98
C THR A 66 2.66 -2.67 -6.44
N ALA A 67 3.83 -3.17 -6.02
CA ALA A 67 4.95 -2.33 -5.65
C ALA A 67 6.16 -2.78 -6.46
N THR A 68 6.68 -1.91 -7.29
CA THR A 68 7.86 -2.18 -8.12
C THR A 68 9.07 -1.46 -7.54
N VAL A 69 10.10 -2.23 -7.20
CA VAL A 69 11.33 -1.70 -6.59
C VAL A 69 12.44 -1.68 -7.63
N THR A 70 13.07 -0.53 -7.79
CA THR A 70 14.27 -0.38 -8.59
C THR A 70 15.43 0.07 -7.71
N ASP A 71 16.62 0.23 -8.29
CA ASP A 71 17.78 0.74 -7.54
C ASP A 71 17.59 2.19 -7.09
N ARG A 72 16.70 2.93 -7.69
CA ARG A 72 16.55 4.37 -7.47
C ARG A 72 15.21 4.77 -6.88
N ASP A 73 14.17 3.98 -7.11
CA ASP A 73 12.83 4.34 -6.67
C ASP A 73 11.98 3.11 -6.37
N VAL A 74 10.82 3.38 -5.82
CA VAL A 74 9.77 2.39 -5.64
C VAL A 74 8.46 3.02 -6.08
N THR A 75 7.69 2.29 -6.89
CA THR A 75 6.39 2.75 -7.38
C THR A 75 5.30 1.81 -6.86
N LEU A 76 4.33 2.38 -6.18
CA LEU A 76 3.11 1.69 -5.80
C LEU A 76 1.98 2.06 -6.74
N GLU A 77 1.29 1.05 -7.22
CA GLU A 77 0.03 1.23 -7.96
C GLU A 77 -1.05 0.47 -7.19
N VAL A 78 -2.11 1.17 -6.81
CA VAL A 78 -3.17 0.62 -6.00
C VAL A 78 -4.51 0.85 -6.69
N ASP A 79 -5.24 -0.22 -6.89
CA ASP A 79 -6.63 -0.18 -7.36
C ASP A 79 -7.53 -0.33 -6.14
N THR A 80 -8.16 0.75 -5.74
CA THR A 80 -9.03 0.79 -4.57
C THR A 80 -10.49 0.47 -4.90
N GLY A 81 -10.84 0.39 -6.18
CA GLY A 81 -12.20 0.08 -6.60
C GLY A 81 -13.22 1.01 -5.96
N LEU A 82 -14.27 0.42 -5.37
CA LEU A 82 -15.34 1.17 -4.72
C LEU A 82 -14.86 1.95 -3.49
N LEU A 83 -13.82 1.48 -2.83
CA LEU A 83 -13.27 2.16 -1.65
C LEU A 83 -12.75 3.55 -2.01
N GLY A 84 -12.26 3.75 -3.23
CA GLY A 84 -11.80 5.06 -3.71
C GLY A 84 -12.87 6.13 -3.71
N LYS A 85 -14.14 5.74 -3.67
CA LYS A 85 -15.26 6.68 -3.55
C LYS A 85 -15.53 7.08 -2.10
N LEU A 86 -15.08 6.26 -1.15
CA LEU A 86 -15.29 6.49 0.28
C LEU A 86 -14.10 7.18 0.94
N ILE A 87 -12.90 6.93 0.45
CA ILE A 87 -11.66 7.50 0.97
C ILE A 87 -11.04 8.37 -0.11
N PRO A 88 -10.77 9.66 0.16
CA PRO A 88 -10.09 10.52 -0.80
C PRO A 88 -8.73 9.95 -1.18
N GLU A 89 -8.45 9.87 -2.48
CA GLU A 89 -7.20 9.34 -3.00
C GLU A 89 -5.98 10.08 -2.44
N GLU A 90 -6.09 11.40 -2.33
CA GLU A 90 -5.02 12.24 -1.79
C GLU A 90 -4.67 11.88 -0.35
N LYS A 91 -5.66 11.55 0.46
CA LYS A 91 -5.44 11.14 1.85
C LYS A 91 -4.70 9.80 1.91
N ALA A 92 -5.15 8.83 1.11
CA ALA A 92 -4.50 7.52 1.04
C ALA A 92 -3.06 7.66 0.53
N LYS A 93 -2.85 8.44 -0.51
CA LYS A 93 -1.53 8.70 -1.07
C LYS A 93 -0.59 9.34 -0.06
N SER A 94 -1.07 10.34 0.68
CA SER A 94 -0.29 11.02 1.70
C SER A 94 0.13 10.07 2.82
N LEU A 95 -0.76 9.19 3.26
CA LEU A 95 -0.45 8.20 4.29
C LEU A 95 0.62 7.21 3.83
N ILE A 96 0.50 6.75 2.60
CA ILE A 96 1.47 5.80 2.02
C ILE A 96 2.84 6.48 1.88
N GLU A 97 2.89 7.67 1.31
CA GLU A 97 4.14 8.42 1.17
C GLU A 97 4.79 8.69 2.51
N GLY A 98 4.02 9.10 3.50
CA GLY A 98 4.54 9.37 4.84
C GLY A 98 5.12 8.14 5.51
N SER A 99 4.42 7.01 5.42
CA SER A 99 4.89 5.74 5.98
C SER A 99 6.18 5.28 5.29
N MET A 100 6.23 5.32 3.97
CA MET A 100 7.40 4.88 3.22
C MET A 100 8.60 5.77 3.46
N LYS A 101 8.42 7.08 3.48
CA LYS A 101 9.51 8.03 3.77
C LYS A 101 10.10 7.80 5.16
N ARG A 102 9.24 7.56 6.15
CA ARG A 102 9.69 7.27 7.51
C ARG A 102 10.53 6.00 7.57
N LEU A 103 10.12 4.94 6.86
CA LEU A 103 10.82 3.67 6.86
C LEU A 103 12.11 3.69 6.02
N LEU A 104 12.20 4.58 5.04
CA LEU A 104 13.38 4.70 4.15
C LEU A 104 14.39 5.75 4.62
N THR A 105 14.05 6.54 5.58
CA THR A 105 14.98 7.50 6.19
C THR A 105 15.41 7.02 7.57
#